data_980a98eecc825238c14d9fd6e1261dee
#
_entry.id   980a98eecc825238c14d9fd6e1261dee
#
_cell.length_a   1.000
_cell.length_b   1.000
_cell.length_c   1.000
_cell.angle_alpha   90.00
_cell.angle_beta   90.00
_cell.angle_gamma   90.00
#
_symmetry.space_group_name_H-M   'P 1'
#
loop_
_entity.id
_entity.type
_entity.pdbx_description
1 polymer ?
#
loop_
_entity_poly.entity_id
_entity_poly.type
_entity_poly.pdbx_seq_one_letter_code
_entity_poly.pdbx_strand_id
1 'polypeptide(L)'
;DELTLTTNGSQLRRFAQPLADAGVRRVNVSLDTLNEQKFKDITRWGRFAQVMDGIDAAQEAGLKIKINAVALKGGNDDEALSMIEWCHARGFDITFIEVMPMGEDMGDGLRLDQYWDLKDVRAHIETEHKLVDLPDSTGGPARYVRSETTGGRIGFITPLSHNFCESCNRVRLTCTGQLFMCLGQEDEADLRKVLRQGDQADLDRAIRAAIERKPKGHDFDYSRQNVDGRMTRHMSHTGG
;
A
#
# COMPACT_ATOMS: atom_id res chain seq x y z
N ASP A 1 -11.91 10.66 -13.41
CA ASP A 1 -11.40 10.27 -12.07
C ASP A 1 -11.68 8.78 -11.86
N GLU A 2 -10.78 8.09 -11.18
CA GLU A 2 -10.91 6.66 -10.87
C GLU A 2 -11.06 6.48 -9.35
N LEU A 3 -12.11 5.77 -8.92
CA LEU A 3 -12.25 5.31 -7.55
C LEU A 3 -11.59 3.94 -7.40
N THR A 4 -10.60 3.85 -6.52
CA THR A 4 -9.92 2.60 -6.20
C THR A 4 -10.02 2.31 -4.71
N LEU A 5 -10.02 1.03 -4.34
CA LEU A 5 -10.04 0.60 -2.96
C LEU A 5 -8.78 -0.20 -2.65
N THR A 6 -8.27 -0.06 -1.43
CA THR A 6 -7.29 -0.98 -0.86
C THR A 6 -7.98 -1.78 0.24
N THR A 7 -7.78 -3.09 0.25
CA THR A 7 -8.45 -4.01 1.17
C THR A 7 -7.53 -5.17 1.55
N ASN A 8 -7.76 -5.73 2.73
CA ASN A 8 -7.15 -7.00 3.15
C ASN A 8 -7.85 -8.24 2.52
N GLY A 9 -8.84 -8.04 1.66
CA GLY A 9 -9.56 -9.10 0.96
C GLY A 9 -10.60 -9.86 1.77
N SER A 10 -10.60 -9.76 3.10
CA SER A 10 -11.44 -10.61 3.96
C SER A 10 -12.95 -10.49 3.75
N GLN A 11 -13.41 -9.38 3.19
CA GLN A 11 -14.84 -9.12 2.92
C GLN A 11 -15.17 -9.05 1.42
N LEU A 12 -14.20 -9.29 0.54
CA LEU A 12 -14.40 -9.12 -0.90
C LEU A 12 -15.47 -10.05 -1.46
N ARG A 13 -15.56 -11.32 -1.01
CA ARG A 13 -16.63 -12.23 -1.45
C ARG A 13 -18.02 -11.59 -1.30
N ARG A 14 -18.25 -10.87 -0.21
CA ARG A 14 -19.54 -10.22 0.07
C ARG A 14 -19.74 -8.95 -0.76
N PHE A 15 -18.68 -8.19 -1.01
CA PHE A 15 -18.79 -6.84 -1.54
C PHE A 15 -18.32 -6.67 -2.99
N ALA A 16 -17.74 -7.69 -3.63
CA ALA A 16 -17.19 -7.56 -4.98
C ALA A 16 -18.22 -7.07 -6.00
N GLN A 17 -19.37 -7.75 -6.10
CA GLN A 17 -20.44 -7.34 -7.01
C GLN A 17 -21.03 -5.96 -6.67
N PRO A 18 -21.42 -5.67 -5.41
CA PRO A 18 -21.86 -4.32 -5.02
C PRO A 18 -20.87 -3.20 -5.34
N LEU A 19 -19.56 -3.45 -5.21
CA LEU A 19 -18.52 -2.49 -5.56
C LEU A 19 -18.46 -2.27 -7.08
N ALA A 20 -18.52 -3.33 -7.87
CA ALA A 20 -18.55 -3.24 -9.32
C ALA A 20 -19.79 -2.47 -9.79
N ASP A 21 -20.97 -2.78 -9.24
CA ASP A 21 -22.25 -2.12 -9.54
C ASP A 21 -22.22 -0.62 -9.16
N ALA A 22 -21.49 -0.27 -8.08
CA ALA A 22 -21.27 1.12 -7.66
C ALA A 22 -20.23 1.86 -8.52
N GLY A 23 -19.62 1.21 -9.53
CA GLY A 23 -18.68 1.83 -10.46
C GLY A 23 -17.22 1.77 -10.03
N VAL A 24 -16.87 1.04 -8.97
CA VAL A 24 -15.48 0.74 -8.65
C VAL A 24 -14.92 -0.15 -9.76
N ARG A 25 -13.75 0.21 -10.29
CA ARG A 25 -13.15 -0.52 -11.42
C ARG A 25 -11.93 -1.35 -11.01
N ARG A 26 -11.29 -0.97 -9.90
CA ARG A 26 -10.07 -1.62 -9.44
C ARG A 26 -10.03 -1.73 -7.93
N VAL A 27 -9.55 -2.87 -7.46
CA VAL A 27 -9.22 -3.11 -6.06
C VAL A 27 -7.75 -3.47 -5.91
N ASN A 28 -7.09 -2.90 -4.89
CA ASN A 28 -5.77 -3.31 -4.46
C ASN A 28 -5.95 -4.24 -3.28
N VAL A 29 -5.47 -5.46 -3.37
CA VAL A 29 -5.57 -6.45 -2.30
C VAL A 29 -4.21 -6.62 -1.64
N SER A 30 -4.15 -6.44 -0.33
CA SER A 30 -2.94 -6.69 0.45
C SER A 30 -2.77 -8.20 0.64
N LEU A 31 -1.70 -8.76 0.04
CA LEU A 31 -1.37 -10.17 0.11
C LEU A 31 0.16 -10.32 0.03
N ASP A 32 0.78 -10.66 1.15
CA ASP A 32 2.24 -10.70 1.24
C ASP A 32 2.83 -12.08 0.91
N THR A 33 2.01 -13.13 0.80
CA THR A 33 2.46 -14.50 0.56
C THR A 33 1.33 -15.36 -0.02
N LEU A 34 1.71 -16.39 -0.78
CA LEU A 34 0.81 -17.45 -1.25
C LEU A 34 0.82 -18.68 -0.35
N ASN A 35 1.64 -18.71 0.69
CA ASN A 35 1.71 -19.79 1.66
C ASN A 35 0.77 -19.51 2.84
N GLU A 36 -0.18 -20.41 3.10
CA GLU A 36 -1.18 -20.25 4.16
C GLU A 36 -0.57 -20.10 5.56
N GLN A 37 0.50 -20.86 5.86
CA GLN A 37 1.14 -20.78 7.17
C GLN A 37 1.85 -19.43 7.35
N LYS A 38 2.64 -18.98 6.36
CA LYS A 38 3.27 -17.66 6.38
C LYS A 38 2.22 -16.54 6.45
N PHE A 39 1.11 -16.68 5.72
CA PHE A 39 0.01 -15.72 5.77
C PHE A 39 -0.55 -15.58 7.20
N LYS A 40 -0.75 -16.70 7.89
CA LYS A 40 -1.18 -16.71 9.28
C LYS A 40 -0.16 -16.06 10.21
N ASP A 41 1.13 -16.34 10.02
CA ASP A 41 2.21 -15.80 10.84
C ASP A 41 2.35 -14.27 10.66
N ILE A 42 2.24 -13.78 9.40
CA ILE A 42 2.30 -12.35 9.07
C ILE A 42 1.07 -11.61 9.60
N THR A 43 -0.14 -12.17 9.39
CA THR A 43 -1.40 -11.48 9.68
C THR A 43 -1.94 -11.74 11.08
N ARG A 44 -1.41 -12.75 11.78
CA ARG A 44 -1.83 -13.24 13.10
C ARG A 44 -3.27 -13.81 13.13
N TRP A 45 -4.23 -13.13 12.53
CA TRP A 45 -5.66 -13.45 12.58
C TRP A 45 -6.29 -13.68 11.19
N GLY A 46 -5.52 -13.48 10.12
CA GLY A 46 -6.01 -13.61 8.76
C GLY A 46 -6.38 -15.06 8.41
N ARG A 47 -7.38 -15.20 7.54
CA ARG A 47 -7.79 -16.48 6.96
C ARG A 47 -7.45 -16.48 5.49
N PHE A 48 -6.40 -17.19 5.10
CA PHE A 48 -5.89 -17.24 3.73
C PHE A 48 -6.98 -17.64 2.72
N ALA A 49 -7.67 -18.74 2.97
CA ALA A 49 -8.74 -19.22 2.10
C ALA A 49 -9.86 -18.19 1.88
N GLN A 50 -10.19 -17.37 2.92
CA GLN A 50 -11.19 -16.32 2.80
C GLN A 50 -10.74 -15.17 1.90
N VAL A 51 -9.45 -14.83 1.94
CA VAL A 51 -8.87 -13.80 1.07
C VAL A 51 -8.83 -14.28 -0.37
N MET A 52 -8.40 -15.53 -0.61
CA MET A 52 -8.37 -16.14 -1.94
C MET A 52 -9.77 -16.21 -2.56
N ASP A 53 -10.77 -16.65 -1.80
CA ASP A 53 -12.17 -16.65 -2.21
C ASP A 53 -12.69 -15.23 -2.53
N GLY A 54 -12.25 -14.24 -1.76
CA GLY A 54 -12.55 -12.83 -2.03
C GLY A 54 -11.92 -12.30 -3.32
N ILE A 55 -10.69 -12.70 -3.62
CA ILE A 55 -9.99 -12.36 -4.86
C ILE A 55 -10.72 -12.99 -6.06
N ASP A 56 -11.12 -14.25 -5.95
CA ASP A 56 -11.89 -14.93 -6.98
C ASP A 56 -13.22 -14.22 -7.26
N ALA A 57 -13.95 -13.86 -6.21
CA ALA A 57 -15.18 -13.08 -6.35
C ALA A 57 -14.99 -11.71 -7.01
N ALA A 58 -13.89 -11.02 -6.70
CA ALA A 58 -13.58 -9.74 -7.32
C ALA A 58 -13.27 -9.90 -8.82
N GLN A 59 -12.58 -10.97 -9.19
CA GLN A 59 -12.32 -11.32 -10.59
C GLN A 59 -13.61 -11.68 -11.34
N GLU A 60 -14.48 -12.49 -10.72
CA GLU A 60 -15.81 -12.87 -11.26
C GLU A 60 -16.69 -11.63 -11.49
N ALA A 61 -16.64 -10.64 -10.59
CA ALA A 61 -17.34 -9.36 -10.71
C ALA A 61 -16.74 -8.38 -11.74
N GLY A 62 -15.67 -8.77 -12.44
CA GLY A 62 -15.01 -7.95 -13.45
C GLY A 62 -14.15 -6.79 -12.91
N LEU A 63 -13.84 -6.79 -11.61
CA LEU A 63 -12.93 -5.81 -11.02
C LEU A 63 -11.49 -6.09 -11.47
N LYS A 64 -10.75 -5.04 -11.83
CA LYS A 64 -9.30 -5.16 -12.00
C LYS A 64 -8.65 -5.36 -10.64
N ILE A 65 -7.75 -6.31 -10.56
CA ILE A 65 -7.08 -6.66 -9.31
C ILE A 65 -5.60 -6.28 -9.41
N LYS A 66 -5.13 -5.64 -8.35
CA LYS A 66 -3.70 -5.43 -8.11
C LYS A 66 -3.34 -5.97 -6.74
N ILE A 67 -2.35 -6.84 -6.69
CA ILE A 67 -1.81 -7.34 -5.43
C ILE A 67 -0.76 -6.36 -4.92
N ASN A 68 -0.86 -5.95 -3.67
CA ASN A 68 0.16 -5.21 -2.95
C ASN A 68 0.83 -6.15 -1.96
N ALA A 69 2.12 -6.34 -2.09
CA ALA A 69 2.93 -7.19 -1.22
C ALA A 69 4.06 -6.38 -0.58
N VAL A 70 4.15 -6.40 0.74
CA VAL A 70 5.32 -5.87 1.44
C VAL A 70 6.46 -6.87 1.29
N ALA A 71 7.60 -6.41 0.78
CA ALA A 71 8.79 -7.24 0.61
C ALA A 71 9.50 -7.42 1.97
N LEU A 72 9.57 -8.65 2.45
CA LEU A 72 10.09 -9.02 3.76
C LEU A 72 11.24 -10.02 3.63
N LYS A 73 12.45 -9.59 3.95
CA LYS A 73 13.63 -10.45 3.98
C LYS A 73 13.47 -11.53 5.05
N GLY A 74 13.69 -12.80 4.67
CA GLY A 74 13.46 -13.92 5.57
C GLY A 74 11.99 -14.19 5.89
N GLY A 75 11.06 -13.47 5.25
CA GLY A 75 9.61 -13.66 5.41
C GLY A 75 8.94 -14.20 4.16
N ASN A 76 9.06 -13.48 3.04
CA ASN A 76 8.46 -13.84 1.75
C ASN A 76 9.41 -13.64 0.56
N ASP A 77 10.69 -13.42 0.81
CA ASP A 77 11.71 -13.20 -0.20
C ASP A 77 11.90 -14.41 -1.15
N ASP A 78 11.61 -15.60 -0.67
CA ASP A 78 11.57 -16.83 -1.46
C ASP A 78 10.34 -16.97 -2.37
N GLU A 79 9.32 -16.11 -2.21
CA GLU A 79 8.07 -16.19 -2.97
C GLU A 79 7.92 -15.07 -4.04
N ALA A 80 8.85 -14.13 -4.14
CA ALA A 80 8.69 -12.98 -5.04
C ALA A 80 8.41 -13.40 -6.48
N LEU A 81 9.14 -14.39 -7.01
CA LEU A 81 8.97 -14.90 -8.37
C LEU A 81 7.63 -15.64 -8.53
N SER A 82 7.30 -16.56 -7.63
CA SER A 82 6.04 -17.32 -7.69
C SER A 82 4.80 -16.43 -7.54
N MET A 83 4.90 -15.37 -6.73
CA MET A 83 3.83 -14.37 -6.62
C MET A 83 3.61 -13.60 -7.93
N ILE A 84 4.70 -13.23 -8.64
CA ILE A 84 4.63 -12.58 -9.95
C ILE A 84 3.95 -13.51 -10.94
N GLU A 85 4.41 -14.76 -11.04
CA GLU A 85 3.85 -15.75 -11.96
C GLU A 85 2.36 -16.00 -11.68
N TRP A 86 1.99 -16.18 -10.41
CA TRP A 86 0.60 -16.37 -9.99
C TRP A 86 -0.27 -15.17 -10.35
N CYS A 87 0.20 -13.94 -10.09
CA CYS A 87 -0.53 -12.72 -10.45
C CYS A 87 -0.71 -12.61 -11.96
N HIS A 88 0.35 -12.75 -12.73
CA HIS A 88 0.33 -12.56 -14.17
C HIS A 88 -0.47 -13.64 -14.88
N ALA A 89 -0.42 -14.90 -14.43
CA ALA A 89 -1.28 -15.98 -14.95
C ALA A 89 -2.78 -15.69 -14.80
N ARG A 90 -3.14 -14.88 -13.80
CA ARG A 90 -4.53 -14.43 -13.53
C ARG A 90 -4.87 -13.06 -14.14
N GLY A 91 -3.93 -12.42 -14.83
CA GLY A 91 -4.10 -11.09 -15.38
C GLY A 91 -4.07 -9.96 -14.33
N PHE A 92 -3.48 -10.21 -13.17
CA PHE A 92 -3.34 -9.23 -12.10
C PHE A 92 -2.01 -8.48 -12.22
N ASP A 93 -2.01 -7.21 -11.80
CA ASP A 93 -0.78 -6.48 -11.51
C ASP A 93 -0.29 -6.86 -10.11
N ILE A 94 1.02 -6.81 -9.88
CA ILE A 94 1.61 -6.91 -8.55
C ILE A 94 2.45 -5.67 -8.23
N THR A 95 2.46 -5.25 -6.97
CA THR A 95 3.30 -4.14 -6.50
C THR A 95 4.02 -4.56 -5.23
N PHE A 96 5.34 -4.52 -5.24
CA PHE A 96 6.18 -4.68 -4.06
C PHE A 96 6.36 -3.35 -3.36
N ILE A 97 6.30 -3.38 -2.04
CA ILE A 97 6.35 -2.19 -1.17
C ILE A 97 7.46 -2.39 -0.14
N GLU A 98 8.31 -1.40 0.06
CA GLU A 98 9.26 -1.42 1.17
C GLU A 98 8.54 -1.43 2.52
N VAL A 99 9.04 -2.24 3.45
CA VAL A 99 8.55 -2.22 4.83
C VAL A 99 8.82 -0.86 5.46
N MET A 100 7.83 -0.30 6.14
CA MET A 100 7.95 1.01 6.80
C MET A 100 7.93 0.86 8.33
N PRO A 101 8.70 1.66 9.08
CA PRO A 101 8.73 1.63 10.54
C PRO A 101 7.50 2.34 11.11
N MET A 102 6.36 1.64 11.14
CA MET A 102 5.09 2.16 11.65
C MET A 102 4.43 1.19 12.63
N GLY A 103 3.80 1.73 13.68
CA GLY A 103 3.04 1.00 14.70
C GLY A 103 3.81 0.81 16.01
N GLU A 104 3.09 0.73 17.14
CA GLU A 104 3.66 0.68 18.50
C GLU A 104 4.35 -0.65 18.84
N ASP A 105 3.90 -1.78 18.30
CA ASP A 105 4.35 -3.14 18.63
C ASP A 105 5.70 -3.54 17.98
N MET A 106 6.54 -2.56 17.69
CA MET A 106 7.82 -2.77 17.04
C MET A 106 8.98 -2.93 18.02
N GLY A 107 8.68 -3.30 19.27
CA GLY A 107 9.65 -3.42 20.37
C GLY A 107 10.90 -4.26 20.05
N ASP A 108 10.79 -5.21 19.15
CA ASP A 108 11.81 -6.21 18.91
C ASP A 108 12.70 -5.93 17.69
N GLY A 109 12.55 -4.77 17.02
CA GLY A 109 13.37 -4.46 15.82
C GLY A 109 13.06 -5.30 14.58
N LEU A 110 12.17 -6.28 14.70
CA LEU A 110 11.89 -7.31 13.70
C LEU A 110 11.60 -6.76 12.30
N ARG A 111 10.90 -5.61 12.17
CA ARG A 111 10.62 -5.08 10.85
C ARG A 111 11.81 -4.45 10.15
N LEU A 112 12.76 -3.87 10.89
CA LEU A 112 14.00 -3.37 10.30
C LEU A 112 14.90 -4.52 9.88
N ASP A 113 14.90 -5.62 10.64
CA ASP A 113 15.63 -6.84 10.30
C ASP A 113 15.06 -7.54 9.06
N GLN A 114 13.77 -7.32 8.77
CA GLN A 114 13.07 -7.81 7.57
C GLN A 114 13.12 -6.84 6.38
N TYR A 115 13.84 -5.72 6.51
CA TYR A 115 13.97 -4.78 5.39
C TYR A 115 14.69 -5.43 4.21
N TRP A 116 14.04 -5.40 3.06
CA TRP A 116 14.58 -5.84 1.79
C TRP A 116 14.51 -4.67 0.80
N ASP A 117 15.67 -4.15 0.41
CA ASP A 117 15.76 -3.05 -0.55
C ASP A 117 15.10 -3.45 -1.87
N LEU A 118 14.20 -2.64 -2.39
CA LEU A 118 13.52 -2.97 -3.64
C LEU A 118 14.43 -2.96 -4.86
N LYS A 119 15.66 -2.43 -4.76
CA LYS A 119 16.69 -2.65 -5.78
C LYS A 119 17.14 -4.12 -5.80
N ASP A 120 17.30 -4.71 -4.61
CA ASP A 120 17.67 -6.13 -4.49
C ASP A 120 16.50 -7.04 -4.88
N VAL A 121 15.26 -6.65 -4.55
CA VAL A 121 14.05 -7.32 -5.05
C VAL A 121 14.01 -7.31 -6.57
N ARG A 122 14.26 -6.15 -7.19
CA ARG A 122 14.32 -6.02 -8.64
C ARG A 122 15.41 -6.89 -9.24
N ALA A 123 16.63 -6.85 -8.68
CA ALA A 123 17.74 -7.68 -9.13
C ALA A 123 17.42 -9.19 -9.01
N HIS A 124 16.75 -9.59 -7.92
CA HIS A 124 16.27 -10.96 -7.77
C HIS A 124 15.23 -11.34 -8.83
N ILE A 125 14.28 -10.47 -9.13
CA ILE A 125 13.29 -10.71 -10.21
C ILE A 125 13.98 -10.80 -11.58
N GLU A 126 15.00 -9.99 -11.81
CA GLU A 126 15.76 -9.98 -13.09
C GLU A 126 16.56 -11.26 -13.33
N THR A 127 16.70 -12.17 -12.35
CA THR A 127 17.28 -13.50 -12.58
C THR A 127 16.43 -14.39 -13.48
N GLU A 128 15.10 -14.20 -13.49
CA GLU A 128 14.15 -15.03 -14.24
C GLU A 128 13.29 -14.21 -15.23
N HIS A 129 13.17 -12.90 -15.00
CA HIS A 129 12.33 -12.01 -15.79
C HIS A 129 13.16 -10.89 -16.40
N LYS A 130 13.09 -10.71 -17.70
CA LYS A 130 13.60 -9.51 -18.32
C LYS A 130 12.62 -8.36 -18.10
N LEU A 131 13.06 -7.28 -17.45
CA LEU A 131 12.23 -6.14 -17.08
C LEU A 131 12.47 -4.94 -17.99
N VAL A 132 11.38 -4.28 -18.38
CA VAL A 132 11.40 -3.04 -19.15
C VAL A 132 10.67 -1.96 -18.37
N ASP A 133 11.32 -0.82 -18.15
CA ASP A 133 10.72 0.30 -17.43
C ASP A 133 9.54 0.87 -18.22
N LEU A 134 8.45 1.17 -17.50
CA LEU A 134 7.26 1.79 -18.06
C LEU A 134 7.18 3.26 -17.63
N PRO A 135 6.83 4.18 -18.53
CA PRO A 135 6.59 5.57 -18.18
C PRO A 135 5.27 5.77 -17.43
N ASP A 136 4.50 4.71 -17.25
CA ASP A 136 3.15 4.75 -16.70
C ASP A 136 3.13 5.21 -15.25
N SER A 137 2.21 6.12 -14.95
CA SER A 137 1.83 6.50 -13.60
C SER A 137 0.34 6.24 -13.40
N THR A 138 0.00 5.60 -12.30
CA THR A 138 -1.42 5.38 -11.91
C THR A 138 -1.91 6.44 -10.92
N GLY A 139 -1.24 7.61 -10.86
CA GLY A 139 -1.49 8.65 -9.85
C GLY A 139 -1.00 8.29 -8.44
N GLY A 140 -0.46 7.08 -8.26
CA GLY A 140 0.13 6.58 -7.02
C GLY A 140 1.67 6.65 -7.03
N PRO A 141 2.32 6.19 -5.95
CA PRO A 141 3.77 6.26 -5.78
C PRO A 141 4.54 5.15 -6.50
N ALA A 142 3.85 4.19 -7.10
CA ALA A 142 4.47 3.05 -7.74
C ALA A 142 5.16 3.45 -9.04
N ARG A 143 6.40 2.98 -9.23
CA ARG A 143 7.08 2.92 -10.51
C ARG A 143 6.85 1.55 -11.11
N TYR A 144 6.56 1.50 -12.39
CA TYR A 144 6.17 0.27 -13.04
C TYR A 144 7.21 -0.23 -14.02
N VAL A 145 7.35 -1.54 -14.08
CA VAL A 145 8.07 -2.27 -15.10
C VAL A 145 7.15 -3.32 -15.72
N ARG A 146 7.47 -3.76 -16.93
CA ARG A 146 6.83 -4.93 -17.57
C ARG A 146 7.82 -6.07 -17.61
N SER A 147 7.37 -7.25 -17.23
CA SER A 147 8.11 -8.48 -17.50
C SER A 147 7.89 -8.88 -18.97
N GLU A 148 8.95 -8.98 -19.76
CA GLU A 148 8.86 -9.52 -21.14
C GLU A 148 8.55 -11.02 -21.13
N THR A 149 8.86 -11.73 -20.04
CA THR A 149 8.61 -13.17 -19.87
C THR A 149 7.11 -13.48 -19.75
N THR A 150 6.40 -12.72 -18.92
CA THR A 150 4.98 -12.94 -18.65
C THR A 150 4.05 -11.91 -19.29
N GLY A 151 4.59 -10.80 -19.79
CA GLY A 151 3.83 -9.66 -20.31
C GLY A 151 3.15 -8.80 -19.24
N GLY A 152 3.16 -9.24 -17.98
CA GLY A 152 2.49 -8.58 -16.86
C GLY A 152 3.26 -7.41 -16.27
N ARG A 153 2.59 -6.62 -15.45
CA ARG A 153 3.10 -5.38 -14.87
C ARG A 153 3.47 -5.57 -13.41
N ILE A 154 4.66 -5.11 -13.03
CA ILE A 154 5.21 -5.13 -11.68
C ILE A 154 5.44 -3.68 -11.25
N GLY A 155 4.96 -3.31 -10.05
CA GLY A 155 5.17 -2.00 -9.44
C GLY A 155 6.16 -2.07 -8.30
N PHE A 156 6.86 -0.96 -8.04
CA PHE A 156 7.76 -0.78 -6.90
C PHE A 156 7.38 0.51 -6.18
N ILE A 157 7.10 0.42 -4.87
CA ILE A 157 6.85 1.56 -3.99
C ILE A 157 8.02 1.66 -3.01
N THR A 158 8.87 2.66 -3.21
CA THR A 158 10.13 2.87 -2.50
C THR A 158 10.06 4.12 -1.62
N PRO A 159 9.27 4.14 -0.54
CA PRO A 159 9.14 5.33 0.30
C PRO A 159 10.45 5.73 0.97
N LEU A 160 11.40 4.82 1.07
CA LEU A 160 12.61 4.92 1.85
C LEU A 160 13.85 5.07 1.00
N SER A 161 14.15 4.05 0.19
CA SER A 161 15.36 4.00 -0.63
C SER A 161 15.35 5.03 -1.76
N HIS A 162 14.17 5.43 -2.24
CA HIS A 162 14.02 6.45 -3.26
C HIS A 162 12.73 7.23 -3.03
N ASN A 163 12.81 8.17 -2.10
CA ASN A 163 11.65 8.92 -1.67
C ASN A 163 11.11 9.79 -2.82
N PHE A 164 9.77 9.84 -2.90
CA PHE A 164 9.00 10.60 -3.90
C PHE A 164 8.24 11.75 -3.23
N CYS A 165 8.69 12.21 -2.07
CA CYS A 165 7.96 13.14 -1.22
C CYS A 165 7.74 14.50 -1.88
N GLU A 166 8.72 15.04 -2.61
CA GLU A 166 8.59 16.34 -3.28
C GLU A 166 7.47 16.38 -4.32
N SER A 167 7.24 15.26 -5.03
CA SER A 167 6.16 15.11 -6.02
C SER A 167 4.87 14.53 -5.46
N CYS A 168 4.82 14.28 -4.14
CA CYS A 168 3.68 13.63 -3.50
C CYS A 168 2.47 14.55 -3.40
N ASN A 169 1.40 14.24 -4.12
CA ASN A 169 0.12 14.97 -4.12
C ASN A 169 -0.94 14.35 -3.20
N ARG A 170 -0.56 13.41 -2.31
CA ARG A 170 -1.51 12.64 -1.50
C ARG A 170 -1.71 13.26 -0.13
N VAL A 171 -2.96 13.21 0.33
CA VAL A 171 -3.38 13.46 1.70
C VAL A 171 -4.23 12.28 2.16
N ARG A 172 -4.48 12.15 3.45
CA ARG A 172 -5.26 11.06 4.03
C ARG A 172 -6.33 11.63 4.95
N LEU A 173 -7.58 11.33 4.62
CA LEU A 173 -8.72 11.69 5.45
C LEU A 173 -9.19 10.44 6.22
N THR A 174 -9.20 10.53 7.54
CA THR A 174 -9.70 9.44 8.39
C THR A 174 -11.24 9.43 8.44
N CYS A 175 -11.81 8.30 8.86
CA CYS A 175 -13.25 8.20 9.11
C CYS A 175 -13.73 9.14 10.26
N THR A 176 -12.81 9.63 11.08
CA THR A 176 -13.07 10.58 12.17
C THR A 176 -12.96 12.04 11.71
N GLY A 177 -12.57 12.29 10.45
CA GLY A 177 -12.49 13.63 9.87
C GLY A 177 -11.18 14.36 10.10
N GLN A 178 -10.11 13.65 10.50
CA GLN A 178 -8.75 14.19 10.55
C GLN A 178 -8.09 14.06 9.19
N LEU A 179 -7.51 15.16 8.70
CA LEU A 179 -6.77 15.23 7.47
C LEU A 179 -5.28 15.24 7.78
N PHE A 180 -4.56 14.18 7.38
CA PHE A 180 -3.10 14.09 7.47
C PHE A 180 -2.47 14.43 6.11
N MET A 181 -1.51 15.34 6.12
CA MET A 181 -0.80 15.78 4.92
C MET A 181 0.29 14.80 4.48
N CYS A 182 0.82 14.01 5.42
CA CYS A 182 1.84 13.01 5.17
C CYS A 182 1.57 11.72 5.96
N LEU A 183 1.95 10.56 5.39
CA LEU A 183 1.88 9.29 6.11
C LEU A 183 2.91 9.23 7.24
N GLY A 184 4.11 9.75 7.03
CA GLY A 184 5.23 9.71 7.95
C GLY A 184 5.38 10.95 8.82
N GLN A 185 4.28 11.65 9.13
CA GLN A 185 4.26 12.78 10.05
C GLN A 185 2.94 12.86 10.80
N GLU A 186 2.94 13.48 11.97
CA GLU A 186 1.78 13.57 12.85
C GLU A 186 0.95 14.85 12.66
N ASP A 187 1.39 15.80 11.80
CA ASP A 187 0.61 17.04 11.55
C ASP A 187 -0.73 16.71 10.89
N GLU A 188 -1.80 17.20 11.52
CA GLU A 188 -3.19 16.96 11.11
C GLU A 188 -4.05 18.23 11.14
N ALA A 189 -5.19 18.16 10.47
CA ALA A 189 -6.25 19.17 10.56
C ALA A 189 -7.59 18.49 10.88
N ASP A 190 -8.29 18.97 11.91
CA ASP A 190 -9.63 18.49 12.28
C ASP A 190 -10.69 19.12 11.37
N LEU A 191 -10.98 18.48 10.25
CA LEU A 191 -12.01 18.95 9.31
C LEU A 191 -13.44 18.68 9.85
N ARG A 192 -13.62 17.68 10.72
CA ARG A 192 -14.93 17.38 11.31
C ARG A 192 -15.43 18.54 12.18
N LYS A 193 -14.55 19.16 12.95
CA LYS A 193 -14.91 20.32 13.78
C LYS A 193 -15.36 21.49 12.90
N VAL A 194 -14.59 21.78 11.85
CA VAL A 194 -14.89 22.87 10.91
C VAL A 194 -16.21 22.58 10.18
N LEU A 195 -16.40 21.36 9.68
CA LEU A 195 -17.64 20.96 8.99
C LEU A 195 -18.90 21.09 9.85
N ARG A 196 -18.81 20.87 11.17
CA ARG A 196 -19.94 20.92 12.08
C ARG A 196 -20.25 22.31 12.64
N GLN A 197 -19.26 23.21 12.68
CA GLN A 197 -19.36 24.52 13.34
C GLN A 197 -19.26 25.69 12.38
N GLY A 198 -18.76 25.47 11.18
CA GLY A 198 -18.53 26.48 10.15
C GLY A 198 -19.42 26.28 8.91
N ASP A 199 -19.13 27.08 7.91
CA ASP A 199 -19.74 26.98 6.57
C ASP A 199 -18.78 26.35 5.55
N GLN A 200 -19.20 26.27 4.29
CA GLN A 200 -18.39 25.71 3.20
C GLN A 200 -17.09 26.52 2.98
N ALA A 201 -17.14 27.83 3.17
CA ALA A 201 -15.95 28.67 3.00
C ALA A 201 -14.93 28.44 4.13
N ASP A 202 -15.39 28.14 5.35
CA ASP A 202 -14.53 27.74 6.46
C ASP A 202 -13.84 26.41 6.17
N LEU A 203 -14.59 25.42 5.63
CA LEU A 203 -14.03 24.13 5.27
C LEU A 203 -12.99 24.26 4.15
N ASP A 204 -13.26 25.04 3.11
CA ASP A 204 -12.33 25.27 2.01
C ASP A 204 -11.04 25.95 2.50
N ARG A 205 -11.16 26.92 3.42
CA ARG A 205 -9.99 27.58 4.04
C ARG A 205 -9.16 26.59 4.87
N ALA A 206 -9.83 25.74 5.66
CA ALA A 206 -9.15 24.76 6.49
C ALA A 206 -8.40 23.71 5.65
N ILE A 207 -8.99 23.23 4.55
CA ILE A 207 -8.34 22.30 3.62
C ILE A 207 -7.13 22.96 2.95
N ARG A 208 -7.27 24.19 2.44
CA ARG A 208 -6.15 24.94 1.82
C ARG A 208 -5.00 25.14 2.80
N ALA A 209 -5.31 25.62 4.01
CA ALA A 209 -4.31 25.83 5.06
C ALA A 209 -3.60 24.53 5.47
N ALA A 210 -4.31 23.41 5.49
CA ALA A 210 -3.70 22.10 5.75
C ALA A 210 -2.75 21.69 4.61
N ILE A 211 -3.17 21.84 3.35
CA ILE A 211 -2.35 21.50 2.18
C ILE A 211 -1.10 22.39 2.09
N GLU A 212 -1.20 23.66 2.44
CA GLU A 212 -0.04 24.60 2.47
C GLU A 212 1.04 24.17 3.49
N ARG A 213 0.64 23.48 4.57
CA ARG A 213 1.57 22.89 5.56
C ARG A 213 2.14 21.54 5.14
N LYS A 214 1.73 20.98 3.98
CA LYS A 214 2.21 19.69 3.53
C LYS A 214 3.75 19.66 3.46
N PRO A 215 4.40 18.72 4.18
CA PRO A 215 5.85 18.65 4.24
C PRO A 215 6.45 18.17 2.91
N LYS A 216 7.70 18.57 2.65
CA LYS A 216 8.48 18.11 1.49
C LYS A 216 9.11 16.74 1.70
N GLY A 217 9.02 16.17 2.90
CA GLY A 217 9.59 14.88 3.26
C GLY A 217 8.82 14.22 4.39
N HIS A 218 9.14 12.96 4.67
CA HIS A 218 8.69 12.23 5.84
C HIS A 218 9.79 12.19 6.90
N ASP A 219 9.40 11.91 8.16
CA ASP A 219 10.31 11.85 9.31
C ASP A 219 10.67 10.40 9.70
N PHE A 220 10.49 9.44 8.79
CA PHE A 220 10.88 8.06 9.06
C PHE A 220 12.38 7.97 9.31
N ASP A 221 12.75 7.53 10.51
CA ASP A 221 14.13 7.28 10.91
C ASP A 221 14.37 5.76 11.03
N TYR A 222 15.41 5.31 10.33
CA TYR A 222 15.84 3.91 10.30
C TYR A 222 17.04 3.66 11.22
N SER A 223 17.60 4.70 11.84
CA SER A 223 18.66 4.49 12.81
C SER A 223 18.07 3.76 14.01
N ARG A 224 18.61 2.59 14.33
CA ARG A 224 18.22 1.78 15.51
C ARG A 224 18.37 2.56 16.83
N GLN A 225 18.92 3.77 16.78
CA GLN A 225 19.26 4.59 17.94
C GLN A 225 18.13 5.53 18.36
N ASN A 226 17.13 5.76 17.52
CA ASN A 226 16.09 6.76 17.79
C ASN A 226 14.72 6.10 17.95
N VAL A 227 14.39 5.72 19.20
CA VAL A 227 13.05 5.21 19.55
C VAL A 227 11.98 6.30 19.35
N ASP A 228 12.37 7.58 19.47
CA ASP A 228 11.47 8.74 19.37
C ASP A 228 11.06 9.10 17.93
N GLY A 229 11.78 8.65 16.91
CA GLY A 229 11.47 8.87 15.49
C GLY A 229 10.52 7.82 14.88
N ARG A 230 9.96 6.93 15.69
CA ARG A 230 9.01 5.92 15.21
C ARG A 230 7.60 6.51 15.17
N MET A 231 6.93 6.31 14.04
CA MET A 231 5.51 6.61 13.94
C MET A 231 4.73 5.62 14.82
N THR A 232 4.14 6.10 15.90
CA THR A 232 3.28 5.28 16.79
C THR A 232 1.97 4.91 16.11
N ARG A 233 1.55 5.73 15.14
CA ARG A 233 0.30 5.54 14.42
C ARG A 233 0.34 4.31 13.51
N HIS A 234 -0.66 3.44 13.63
CA HIS A 234 -0.86 2.32 12.72
C HIS A 234 -1.36 2.76 11.35
N MET A 235 -0.94 2.06 10.28
CA MET A 235 -1.46 2.28 8.91
C MET A 235 -2.99 2.22 8.85
N SER A 236 -3.61 1.30 9.59
CA SER A 236 -5.06 1.14 9.66
C SER A 236 -5.81 2.37 10.17
N HIS A 237 -5.14 3.26 10.92
CA HIS A 237 -5.74 4.50 11.42
C HIS A 237 -5.97 5.52 10.30
N THR A 238 -5.06 5.58 9.33
CA THR A 238 -5.09 6.55 8.23
C THR A 238 -5.56 5.95 6.89
N GLY A 239 -5.94 4.68 6.90
CA GLY A 239 -6.28 3.94 5.70
C GLY A 239 -5.04 3.58 4.87
N GLY A 240 -4.79 2.31 4.65
CA GLY A 240 -3.64 1.81 3.90
C GLY A 240 -4.01 0.62 3.05
#